data_4a557ce1442529bef4d47ab77f52fc34
#
_entry.id   4a557ce1442529bef4d47ab77f52fc34
#
_cell.length_a   1.000
_cell.length_b   1.000
_cell.length_c   1.000
_cell.angle_alpha   90.00
_cell.angle_beta   90.00
_cell.angle_gamma   90.00
#
_symmetry.space_group_name_H-M   'P 1'
#
loop_
_entity.id
_entity.type
_entity.pdbx_description
1 polymer ?
#
loop_
_entity_poly.entity_id
_entity_poly.type
_entity_poly.pdbx_seq_one_letter_code
_entity_poly.pdbx_strand_id
1 'polypeptide(L)'
;ELSCRDPYREEHGRKRTKSVHLLAYGYDPQSSELARRVEEIRCSRAGRARRIVELLSADYPLTWEHVQEQTGEENASVGRPHIADALIAAGIVASREEAFGRILYAGSPYYVPQESMDPLEATRLVLAAGGVPVVAHPMSENRGPALPLEYLGQMADAGLAGVEVYH
;
A
#
# COMPACT_ATOMS: atom_id res chain seq x y z
N GLU A 1 11.34 0.45 4.13
CA GLU A 1 10.12 -0.36 4.30
C GLU A 1 9.42 -0.52 2.96
N LEU A 2 9.09 -1.75 2.59
CA LEU A 2 8.33 -2.12 1.40
C LEU A 2 6.91 -2.48 1.82
N SER A 3 5.90 -1.79 1.26
CA SER A 3 4.50 -2.15 1.47
C SER A 3 4.10 -3.23 0.48
N CYS A 4 3.92 -4.44 0.98
CA CYS A 4 3.54 -5.62 0.22
C CYS A 4 2.09 -6.00 0.51
N ARG A 5 1.57 -6.91 -0.28
CA ARG A 5 0.27 -7.52 -0.04
C ARG A 5 0.37 -9.00 -0.29
N ASP A 6 -0.01 -9.82 0.70
CA ASP A 6 -0.03 -11.26 0.53
C ASP A 6 -0.97 -11.66 -0.61
N PRO A 7 -0.67 -12.76 -1.31
CA PRO A 7 -1.56 -13.25 -2.33
C PRO A 7 -2.91 -13.61 -1.70
N TYR A 8 -3.91 -13.48 -2.53
CA TYR A 8 -5.28 -13.80 -2.24
C TYR A 8 -5.47 -15.16 -1.54
N ARG A 9 -6.26 -15.13 -0.48
CA ARG A 9 -6.79 -16.32 0.22
C ARG A 9 -8.29 -16.34 0.18
N GLU A 10 -8.84 -17.51 -0.01
CA GLU A 10 -10.27 -17.73 0.16
C GLU A 10 -10.53 -18.16 1.61
N GLU A 11 -11.16 -17.29 2.38
CA GLU A 11 -11.58 -17.56 3.74
C GLU A 11 -13.09 -17.34 3.83
N HIS A 12 -13.83 -18.42 4.13
CA HIS A 12 -15.30 -18.41 4.20
C HIS A 12 -15.96 -17.85 2.92
N GLY A 13 -15.48 -18.21 1.73
CA GLY A 13 -16.00 -17.76 0.44
C GLY A 13 -15.71 -16.29 0.11
N ARG A 14 -14.83 -15.62 0.88
CA ARG A 14 -14.41 -14.24 0.65
C ARG A 14 -12.91 -14.13 0.37
N LYS A 15 -12.60 -13.37 -0.65
CA LYS A 15 -11.22 -13.01 -0.99
C LYS A 15 -10.66 -12.05 0.07
N ARG A 16 -9.62 -12.48 0.78
CA ARG A 16 -8.91 -11.64 1.76
C ARG A 16 -7.43 -11.55 1.41
N THR A 17 -6.89 -10.35 1.46
CA THR A 17 -5.45 -10.09 1.36
C THR A 17 -5.02 -9.30 2.58
N LYS A 18 -3.81 -9.53 3.10
CA LYS A 18 -3.24 -8.73 4.18
C LYS A 18 -2.18 -7.78 3.61
N SER A 19 -2.16 -6.55 4.13
CA SER A 19 -0.99 -5.68 3.96
C SER A 19 0.15 -6.22 4.80
N VAL A 20 1.29 -6.46 4.17
CA VAL A 20 2.53 -6.93 4.81
C VAL A 20 3.58 -5.86 4.62
N HIS A 21 4.24 -5.46 5.69
CA HIS A 21 5.37 -4.55 5.61
C HIS A 21 6.66 -5.36 5.74
N LEU A 22 7.54 -5.21 4.75
CA LEU A 22 8.86 -5.83 4.74
C LEU A 22 9.91 -4.74 4.94
N LEU A 23 10.71 -4.88 5.97
CA LEU A 23 11.89 -4.06 6.22
C LEU A 23 13.05 -4.64 5.42
N ALA A 24 13.83 -3.78 4.78
CA ALA A 24 15.03 -4.14 4.05
C ALA A 24 16.22 -3.42 4.69
N TYR A 25 17.14 -4.16 5.28
CA TYR A 25 18.33 -3.60 5.90
C TYR A 25 19.56 -3.87 5.05
N GLY A 26 20.47 -2.92 4.96
CA GLY A 26 21.80 -3.08 4.36
C GLY A 26 21.81 -3.45 2.87
N TYR A 27 20.71 -3.27 2.16
CA TYR A 27 20.62 -3.55 0.71
C TYR A 27 21.37 -2.49 -0.09
N ASP A 28 21.84 -2.86 -1.28
CA ASP A 28 22.39 -1.92 -2.25
C ASP A 28 21.26 -1.09 -2.88
N PRO A 29 21.20 0.24 -2.62
CA PRO A 29 20.16 1.11 -3.18
C PRO A 29 20.28 1.27 -4.70
N GLN A 30 21.42 0.89 -5.30
CA GLN A 30 21.64 0.90 -6.74
C GLN A 30 21.29 -0.44 -7.41
N SER A 31 20.84 -1.44 -6.65
CA SER A 31 20.33 -2.69 -7.22
C SER A 31 19.22 -2.39 -8.22
N SER A 32 19.50 -2.59 -9.51
CA SER A 32 18.65 -2.15 -10.62
C SER A 32 17.26 -2.79 -10.57
N GLU A 33 17.16 -4.06 -10.15
CA GLU A 33 15.89 -4.79 -10.14
C GLU A 33 14.97 -4.35 -9.00
N LEU A 34 15.51 -4.23 -7.77
CA LEU A 34 14.76 -3.72 -6.62
C LEU A 34 14.33 -2.27 -6.86
N ALA A 35 15.25 -1.41 -7.33
CA ALA A 35 14.96 -0.01 -7.62
C ALA A 35 13.89 0.13 -8.71
N ARG A 36 13.98 -0.63 -9.79
CA ARG A 36 12.97 -0.65 -10.87
C ARG A 36 11.59 -1.04 -10.33
N ARG A 37 11.52 -2.10 -9.54
CA ARG A 37 10.24 -2.59 -9.00
C ARG A 37 9.59 -1.62 -8.02
N VAL A 38 10.39 -0.98 -7.17
CA VAL A 38 9.93 0.07 -6.26
C VAL A 38 9.40 1.28 -7.04
N GLU A 39 10.09 1.69 -8.10
CA GLU A 39 9.66 2.81 -8.94
C GLU A 39 8.36 2.49 -9.71
N GLU A 40 8.20 1.28 -10.24
CA GLU A 40 6.95 0.84 -10.88
C GLU A 40 5.76 0.97 -9.93
N ILE A 41 5.93 0.52 -8.67
CA ILE A 41 4.88 0.64 -7.65
C ILE A 41 4.61 2.10 -7.30
N ARG A 42 5.65 2.94 -7.23
CA ARG A 42 5.52 4.38 -6.98
C ARG A 42 4.72 5.07 -8.09
N CYS A 43 5.05 4.78 -9.34
CA CYS A 43 4.34 5.29 -10.52
C CYS A 43 2.88 4.80 -10.55
N SER A 44 2.64 3.53 -10.25
CA SER A 44 1.30 2.95 -10.15
C SER A 44 0.46 3.65 -9.06
N ARG A 45 1.05 4.00 -7.92
CA ARG A 45 0.36 4.75 -6.85
C ARG A 45 -0.08 6.14 -7.31
N ALA A 46 0.78 6.87 -8.01
CA ALA A 46 0.47 8.20 -8.54
C ALA A 46 -0.63 8.14 -9.61
N GLY A 47 -0.52 7.21 -10.54
CA GLY A 47 -1.55 6.96 -11.56
C GLY A 47 -2.89 6.56 -10.96
N ARG A 48 -2.87 5.72 -9.92
CA ARG A 48 -4.06 5.32 -9.17
C ARG A 48 -4.78 6.52 -8.53
N ALA A 49 -4.04 7.41 -7.88
CA ALA A 49 -4.64 8.59 -7.24
C ALA A 49 -5.31 9.48 -8.28
N ARG A 50 -4.66 9.74 -9.41
CA ARG A 50 -5.26 10.49 -10.54
C ARG A 50 -6.54 9.83 -11.03
N ARG A 51 -6.51 8.50 -11.23
CA ARG A 51 -7.69 7.77 -11.71
C ARG A 51 -8.86 7.82 -10.72
N ILE A 52 -8.60 7.79 -9.40
CA ILE A 52 -9.64 7.99 -8.39
C ILE A 52 -10.25 9.40 -8.50
N VAL A 53 -9.42 10.42 -8.66
CA VAL A 53 -9.89 11.81 -8.81
C VAL A 53 -10.71 11.99 -10.10
N GLU A 54 -10.27 11.40 -11.22
CA GLU A 54 -11.04 11.39 -12.47
C GLU A 54 -12.44 10.76 -12.30
N LEU A 55 -12.53 9.65 -11.57
CA LEU A 55 -13.82 9.02 -11.28
C LEU A 55 -14.69 9.89 -10.37
N LEU A 56 -14.09 10.53 -9.36
CA LEU A 56 -14.78 11.42 -8.44
C LEU A 56 -15.28 12.69 -9.11
N SER A 57 -14.54 13.23 -10.06
CA SER A 57 -14.89 14.48 -10.76
C SER A 57 -16.17 14.39 -11.60
N ALA A 58 -16.64 13.16 -11.89
CA ALA A 58 -17.93 12.96 -12.56
C ALA A 58 -19.12 13.31 -11.65
N ASP A 59 -18.98 13.12 -10.33
CA ASP A 59 -20.07 13.27 -9.36
C ASP A 59 -19.84 14.39 -8.34
N TYR A 60 -18.59 14.85 -8.19
CA TYR A 60 -18.19 15.84 -7.19
C TYR A 60 -17.32 16.95 -7.83
N PRO A 61 -17.41 18.20 -7.35
CA PRO A 61 -16.57 19.31 -7.81
C PRO A 61 -15.13 19.18 -7.25
N LEU A 62 -14.44 18.10 -7.59
CA LEU A 62 -13.09 17.78 -7.15
C LEU A 62 -12.16 17.69 -8.36
N THR A 63 -11.03 18.38 -8.32
CA THR A 63 -10.00 18.33 -9.36
C THR A 63 -8.69 17.79 -8.83
N TRP A 64 -7.77 17.47 -9.72
CA TRP A 64 -6.43 17.04 -9.32
C TRP A 64 -5.65 18.13 -8.57
N GLU A 65 -5.82 19.38 -8.96
CA GLU A 65 -5.22 20.56 -8.32
C GLU A 65 -5.65 20.67 -6.85
N HIS A 66 -6.95 20.48 -6.57
CA HIS A 66 -7.46 20.47 -5.18
C HIS A 66 -6.77 19.40 -4.32
N VAL A 67 -6.42 18.24 -4.91
CA VAL A 67 -5.72 17.19 -4.18
C VAL A 67 -4.23 17.51 -4.01
N GLN A 68 -3.59 18.13 -5.00
CA GLN A 68 -2.20 18.56 -4.90
C GLN A 68 -1.99 19.61 -3.81
N GLU A 69 -2.93 20.55 -3.63
CA GLU A 69 -2.91 21.55 -2.57
C GLU A 69 -2.86 20.94 -1.15
N GLN A 70 -3.34 19.69 -1.00
CA GLN A 70 -3.33 18.98 0.30
C GLN A 70 -2.02 18.22 0.56
N THR A 71 -1.07 18.18 -0.36
CA THR A 71 0.17 17.42 -0.18
C THR A 71 1.27 18.16 0.55
N GLY A 72 1.21 19.49 0.62
CA GLY A 72 2.20 20.34 1.29
C GLY A 72 3.59 20.38 0.65
N GLU A 73 3.89 19.47 -0.28
CA GLU A 73 5.18 19.37 -0.98
C GLU A 73 4.96 19.04 -2.48
N GLU A 74 5.72 19.69 -3.35
CA GLU A 74 5.58 19.60 -4.81
C GLU A 74 5.81 18.19 -5.39
N ASN A 75 6.48 17.30 -4.66
CA ASN A 75 6.82 15.93 -5.06
C ASN A 75 6.32 14.84 -4.09
N ALA A 76 5.40 15.16 -3.19
CA ALA A 76 4.87 14.18 -2.26
C ALA A 76 4.07 13.09 -2.98
N SER A 77 4.20 11.86 -2.51
CA SER A 77 3.41 10.73 -3.04
C SER A 77 1.93 10.92 -2.71
N VAL A 78 1.13 11.29 -3.69
CA VAL A 78 -0.31 11.48 -3.54
C VAL A 78 -0.99 10.13 -3.27
N GLY A 79 -1.79 10.07 -2.22
CA GLY A 79 -2.57 8.89 -1.84
C GLY A 79 -3.99 9.24 -1.43
N ARG A 80 -4.79 8.21 -1.12
CA ARG A 80 -6.17 8.39 -0.66
C ARG A 80 -6.35 9.34 0.54
N PRO A 81 -5.43 9.45 1.51
CA PRO A 81 -5.56 10.45 2.56
C PRO A 81 -5.62 11.88 2.04
N HIS A 82 -4.79 12.23 1.04
CA HIS A 82 -4.82 13.57 0.42
C HIS A 82 -6.11 13.81 -0.37
N ILE A 83 -6.67 12.75 -1.00
CA ILE A 83 -7.99 12.83 -1.65
C ILE A 83 -9.09 13.06 -0.60
N ALA A 84 -9.00 12.39 0.55
CA ALA A 84 -9.94 12.61 1.66
C ALA A 84 -9.86 14.05 2.19
N ASP A 85 -8.66 14.60 2.35
CA ASP A 85 -8.47 16.00 2.78
C ASP A 85 -9.04 16.99 1.76
N ALA A 86 -8.86 16.73 0.46
CA ALA A 86 -9.45 17.56 -0.59
C ALA A 86 -10.99 17.49 -0.60
N LEU A 87 -11.57 16.32 -0.33
CA LEU A 87 -13.02 16.18 -0.17
C LEU A 87 -13.54 16.96 1.06
N ILE A 88 -12.77 17.01 2.14
CA ILE A 88 -13.10 17.82 3.33
C ILE A 88 -13.00 19.31 3.00
N ALA A 89 -11.91 19.74 2.35
CA ALA A 89 -11.71 21.13 1.96
C ALA A 89 -12.80 21.63 0.99
N ALA A 90 -13.31 20.76 0.13
CA ALA A 90 -14.43 21.05 -0.77
C ALA A 90 -15.81 20.98 -0.07
N GLY A 91 -15.88 20.67 1.23
CA GLY A 91 -17.13 20.57 1.98
C GLY A 91 -18.02 19.37 1.62
N ILE A 92 -17.47 18.38 0.93
CA ILE A 92 -18.20 17.18 0.46
C ILE A 92 -18.41 16.17 1.60
N VAL A 93 -17.44 16.12 2.53
CA VAL A 93 -17.47 15.30 3.75
C VAL A 93 -16.93 16.10 4.92
N ALA A 94 -17.32 15.74 6.16
CA ALA A 94 -16.89 16.42 7.36
C ALA A 94 -15.57 15.88 7.94
N SER A 95 -15.17 14.65 7.60
CA SER A 95 -13.98 14.02 8.18
C SER A 95 -13.38 12.96 7.24
N ARG A 96 -12.12 12.60 7.51
CA ARG A 96 -11.48 11.46 6.83
C ARG A 96 -12.25 10.15 7.05
N GLU A 97 -12.80 9.94 8.24
CA GLU A 97 -13.60 8.74 8.56
C GLU A 97 -14.82 8.66 7.64
N GLU A 98 -15.56 9.76 7.47
CA GLU A 98 -16.67 9.84 6.53
C GLU A 98 -16.22 9.61 5.09
N ALA A 99 -15.10 10.23 4.67
CA ALA A 99 -14.55 10.04 3.33
C ALA A 99 -14.27 8.55 3.04
N PHE A 100 -13.60 7.85 3.96
CA PHE A 100 -13.27 6.43 3.79
C PHE A 100 -14.48 5.51 3.95
N GLY A 101 -15.45 5.86 4.78
CA GLY A 101 -16.67 5.05 4.99
C GLY A 101 -17.69 5.18 3.84
N ARG A 102 -17.77 6.37 3.20
CA ARG A 102 -18.83 6.68 2.23
C ARG A 102 -18.35 6.72 0.77
N ILE A 103 -17.14 7.21 0.52
CA ILE A 103 -16.66 7.52 -0.83
C ILE A 103 -15.46 6.64 -1.23
N LEU A 104 -14.44 6.53 -0.36
CA LEU A 104 -13.15 5.92 -0.69
C LEU A 104 -13.00 4.46 -0.21
N TYR A 105 -14.08 3.77 0.16
CA TYR A 105 -14.04 2.38 0.61
C TYR A 105 -13.76 1.38 -0.53
N ALA A 106 -13.31 0.18 -0.16
CA ALA A 106 -13.02 -0.89 -1.11
C ALA A 106 -14.32 -1.53 -1.63
N GLY A 107 -14.82 -1.12 -2.76
CA GLY A 107 -16.12 -1.54 -3.33
C GLY A 107 -16.94 -0.34 -3.79
N SER A 108 -16.44 0.87 -3.51
CA SER A 108 -16.98 2.12 -4.06
C SER A 108 -16.84 2.14 -5.59
N PRO A 109 -17.73 2.81 -6.33
CA PRO A 109 -17.58 3.03 -7.77
C PRO A 109 -16.30 3.80 -8.12
N TYR A 110 -15.71 4.52 -7.17
CA TYR A 110 -14.44 5.25 -7.32
C TYR A 110 -13.22 4.43 -6.90
N TYR A 111 -13.41 3.16 -6.52
CA TYR A 111 -12.30 2.32 -6.07
C TYR A 111 -11.42 1.87 -7.24
N VAL A 112 -10.14 2.21 -7.16
CA VAL A 112 -9.10 1.71 -8.06
C VAL A 112 -8.18 0.80 -7.26
N PRO A 113 -7.92 -0.45 -7.70
CA PRO A 113 -6.99 -1.35 -7.03
C PRO A 113 -5.58 -0.74 -6.93
N GLN A 114 -4.88 -1.03 -5.85
CA GLN A 114 -3.48 -0.64 -5.71
C GLN A 114 -2.59 -1.81 -6.09
N GLU A 115 -1.65 -1.57 -6.98
CA GLU A 115 -0.55 -2.49 -7.22
C GLU A 115 0.36 -2.54 -5.99
N SER A 116 0.78 -3.73 -5.62
CA SER A 116 1.67 -3.98 -4.49
C SER A 116 2.52 -5.20 -4.80
N MET A 117 3.71 -5.23 -4.25
CA MET A 117 4.61 -6.37 -4.36
C MET A 117 4.09 -7.54 -3.53
N ASP A 118 4.28 -8.75 -4.03
CA ASP A 118 4.12 -9.96 -3.22
C ASP A 118 5.25 -10.04 -2.18
N PRO A 119 4.98 -10.41 -0.91
CA PRO A 119 6.02 -10.50 0.11
C PRO A 119 7.15 -11.49 -0.21
N LEU A 120 6.87 -12.59 -0.91
CA LEU A 120 7.90 -13.54 -1.36
C LEU A 120 8.77 -12.93 -2.46
N GLU A 121 8.17 -12.21 -3.43
CA GLU A 121 8.89 -11.44 -4.44
C GLU A 121 9.80 -10.40 -3.75
N ALA A 122 9.25 -9.62 -2.80
CA ALA A 122 10.00 -8.61 -2.07
C ALA A 122 11.18 -9.21 -1.28
N THR A 123 10.97 -10.35 -0.61
CA THR A 123 12.03 -11.08 0.12
C THR A 123 13.18 -11.42 -0.82
N ARG A 124 12.89 -12.00 -1.98
CA ARG A 124 13.92 -12.38 -2.97
C ARG A 124 14.65 -11.17 -3.55
N LEU A 125 13.94 -10.08 -3.84
CA LEU A 125 14.54 -8.85 -4.37
C LEU A 125 15.47 -8.18 -3.36
N VAL A 126 15.10 -8.16 -2.07
CA VAL A 126 15.95 -7.63 -1.00
C VAL A 126 17.22 -8.46 -0.86
N LEU A 127 17.12 -9.79 -0.89
CA LEU A 127 18.29 -10.68 -0.84
C LEU A 127 19.18 -10.51 -2.06
N ALA A 128 18.61 -10.44 -3.26
CA ALA A 128 19.37 -10.21 -4.50
C ALA A 128 20.10 -8.86 -4.51
N ALA A 129 19.56 -7.87 -3.77
CA ALA A 129 20.21 -6.59 -3.53
C ALA A 129 21.24 -6.62 -2.38
N GLY A 130 21.60 -7.81 -1.85
CA GLY A 130 22.55 -7.97 -0.74
C GLY A 130 21.98 -7.59 0.62
N GLY A 131 20.69 -7.34 0.75
CA GLY A 131 20.04 -6.89 1.96
C GLY A 131 19.48 -8.02 2.83
N VAL A 132 18.97 -7.64 4.00
CA VAL A 132 18.38 -8.52 5.00
C VAL A 132 16.88 -8.22 5.11
N PRO A 133 15.98 -9.12 4.63
CA PRO A 133 14.54 -8.93 4.72
C PRO A 133 13.98 -9.33 6.10
N VAL A 134 13.16 -8.46 6.70
CA VAL A 134 12.49 -8.70 7.99
C VAL A 134 11.01 -8.28 7.86
N VAL A 135 10.08 -9.13 8.28
CA VAL A 135 8.66 -8.76 8.32
C VAL A 135 8.38 -7.87 9.54
N ALA A 136 7.81 -6.70 9.29
CA ALA A 136 7.38 -5.80 10.33
C ALA A 136 6.01 -6.21 10.90
N HIS A 137 5.86 -6.13 12.23
CA HIS A 137 4.61 -6.29 13.00
C HIS A 137 3.61 -7.33 12.42
N PRO A 138 4.02 -8.60 12.16
CA PRO A 138 3.18 -9.59 11.47
C PRO A 138 1.89 -9.93 12.22
N MET A 139 1.87 -9.73 13.54
CA MET A 139 0.76 -10.05 14.42
C MET A 139 -0.09 -8.83 14.81
N SER A 140 0.16 -7.66 14.25
CA SER A 140 -0.60 -6.44 14.57
C SER A 140 -2.08 -6.58 14.19
N GLU A 141 -2.96 -6.58 15.19
CA GLU A 141 -4.41 -6.72 15.01
C GLU A 141 -5.05 -5.50 14.32
N ASN A 142 -4.47 -4.32 14.50
CA ASN A 142 -4.95 -3.07 13.90
C ASN A 142 -4.83 -3.03 12.36
N ARG A 143 -4.12 -4.00 11.76
CA ARG A 143 -3.83 -4.06 10.31
C ARG A 143 -4.46 -5.28 9.62
N GLY A 144 -5.49 -5.85 10.21
CA GLY A 144 -6.18 -7.04 9.70
C GLY A 144 -5.70 -8.34 10.35
N PRO A 145 -6.15 -9.52 9.85
CA PRO A 145 -5.82 -10.80 10.45
C PRO A 145 -4.31 -11.04 10.48
N ALA A 146 -3.83 -11.83 11.44
CA ALA A 146 -2.42 -12.23 11.53
C ALA A 146 -1.95 -12.88 10.22
N LEU A 147 -0.68 -12.69 9.87
CA LEU A 147 -0.08 -13.38 8.74
C LEU A 147 0.02 -14.88 9.08
N PRO A 148 -0.53 -15.79 8.26
CA PRO A 148 -0.51 -17.21 8.58
C PRO A 148 0.90 -17.75 8.70
N LEU A 149 1.09 -18.65 9.67
CA LEU A 149 2.37 -19.30 9.92
C LEU A 149 2.90 -20.06 8.70
N GLU A 150 2.01 -20.68 7.91
CA GLU A 150 2.39 -21.35 6.69
C GLU A 150 3.03 -20.38 5.68
N TYR A 151 2.46 -19.19 5.53
CA TYR A 151 3.00 -18.18 4.62
C TYR A 151 4.32 -17.58 5.14
N LEU A 152 4.43 -17.39 6.45
CA LEU A 152 5.72 -17.03 7.09
C LEU A 152 6.76 -18.13 6.86
N GLY A 153 6.38 -19.41 6.91
CA GLY A 153 7.24 -20.54 6.56
C GLY A 153 7.75 -20.44 5.14
N GLN A 154 6.87 -20.18 4.17
CA GLN A 154 7.27 -19.97 2.77
C GLN A 154 8.22 -18.78 2.59
N MET A 155 8.00 -17.70 3.34
CA MET A 155 8.93 -16.56 3.35
C MET A 155 10.29 -16.92 3.97
N ALA A 156 10.30 -17.73 5.05
CA ALA A 156 11.53 -18.23 5.64
C ALA A 156 12.31 -19.12 4.67
N ASP A 157 11.63 -20.03 3.97
CA ASP A 157 12.23 -20.85 2.91
C ASP A 157 12.78 -19.99 1.75
N ALA A 158 12.17 -18.84 1.48
CA ALA A 158 12.65 -17.86 0.51
C ALA A 158 13.81 -16.99 1.02
N GLY A 159 14.21 -17.14 2.30
CA GLY A 159 15.32 -16.44 2.91
C GLY A 159 14.96 -15.23 3.77
N LEU A 160 13.72 -15.14 4.27
CA LEU A 160 13.36 -14.15 5.29
C LEU A 160 14.23 -14.32 6.52
N ALA A 161 14.90 -13.26 6.94
CA ALA A 161 15.87 -13.31 8.05
C ALA A 161 15.25 -13.16 9.44
N GLY A 162 14.06 -12.57 9.52
CA GLY A 162 13.42 -12.37 10.83
C GLY A 162 12.04 -11.74 10.76
N VAL A 163 11.44 -11.63 11.94
CA VAL A 163 10.16 -10.98 12.17
C VAL A 163 10.27 -10.03 13.36
N GLU A 164 9.58 -8.92 13.31
CA GLU A 164 9.46 -7.99 14.43
C GLU A 164 8.49 -8.56 15.47
N VAL A 165 8.95 -8.70 16.71
CA VAL A 165 8.18 -9.33 17.79
C VAL A 165 7.43 -8.31 18.63
N TYR A 166 8.06 -7.18 18.92
CA TYR A 166 7.46 -6.10 19.72
C TYR A 166 7.15 -4.90 18.84
N HIS A 167 5.89 -4.45 18.94
CA HIS A 167 5.44 -3.27 18.20
C HIS A 167 4.38 -2.50 18.99
#